data_d68e99bc9b3824a6fec1faf500171935
#
_entry.id   d68e99bc9b3824a6fec1faf500171935
#
_cell.length_a   1.000
_cell.length_b   1.000
_cell.length_c   1.000
_cell.angle_alpha   90.00
_cell.angle_beta   90.00
_cell.angle_gamma   90.00
#
_symmetry.space_group_name_H-M   'P 1'
#
loop_
_entity.id
_entity.type
_entity.pdbx_description
1 polymer ?
#
loop_
_entity_poly.entity_id
_entity_poly.type
_entity_poly.pdbx_seq_one_letter_code
_entity_poly.pdbx_strand_id
1 'polypeptide(L)'
;RPIGAVFTGQEHGSCPFSDYLFVIQGLDMDTKLMIFDLDGTLLDTIGDLAACCDHVLAARGLPLHTYEEYCGFVGNGVMRLVERALPEELRTPETVAAVRADFVAYYTEHIDRFTRPYEGIPELLRELVQRGVRLAVASNKFQIGTEKLVRIYFPSIRFDAVFGQRPGVPLKPDPQVVREILADTDAESGAVLYAGDSGVDMDTARAAGVRSVGVTWGFRDRAELYEHGADHVVDRPGEILELL
;
A
#
# COMPACT_ATOMS: atom_id res chain seq x y z
N ARG A 1 42.35 14.35 73.38
CA ARG A 1 41.26 15.34 73.41
C ARG A 1 40.68 15.47 72.02
N PRO A 2 39.43 15.23 71.84
CA PRO A 2 38.77 15.20 70.53
C PRO A 2 37.92 16.41 70.32
N ILE A 3 37.69 16.73 69.07
CA ILE A 3 36.72 17.73 68.63
C ILE A 3 35.74 17.03 67.66
N GLY A 4 34.46 17.15 67.98
CA GLY A 4 33.42 16.56 67.22
C GLY A 4 33.12 17.32 65.93
N ALA A 5 32.64 16.59 64.94
CA ALA A 5 32.06 17.13 63.74
C ALA A 5 30.64 16.60 63.62
N VAL A 6 29.67 17.52 63.53
CA VAL A 6 28.26 17.26 63.27
C VAL A 6 28.07 17.14 61.77
N PHE A 7 27.53 16.00 61.32
CA PHE A 7 27.06 15.82 59.95
C PHE A 7 25.59 16.07 59.91
N THR A 8 25.18 17.11 59.19
CA THR A 8 23.81 17.29 58.68
C THR A 8 23.90 17.16 57.17
N GLY A 9 23.41 16.07 56.66
CA GLY A 9 23.25 15.86 55.21
C GLY A 9 21.89 15.28 54.94
N GLN A 10 20.96 16.11 54.43
CA GLN A 10 19.74 15.63 53.79
C GLN A 10 20.09 15.24 52.36
N GLU A 11 20.11 13.95 52.10
CA GLU A 11 20.10 13.44 50.72
C GLU A 11 18.72 13.43 50.16
N HIS A 12 18.43 14.32 49.22
CA HIS A 12 17.28 14.23 48.34
C HIS A 12 17.56 13.17 47.30
N GLY A 13 17.01 11.97 47.46
CA GLY A 13 17.02 10.91 46.48
C GLY A 13 16.20 11.34 45.29
N SER A 14 16.86 11.72 44.18
CA SER A 14 16.23 11.84 42.87
C SER A 14 15.99 10.43 42.33
N CYS A 15 14.74 10.14 42.02
CA CYS A 15 14.29 8.89 41.41
C CYS A 15 14.89 8.77 39.98
N PRO A 16 15.64 7.73 39.62
CA PRO A 16 16.27 7.61 38.31
C PRO A 16 15.28 7.27 37.17
N PHE A 17 13.97 7.21 37.46
CA PHE A 17 12.94 6.95 36.48
C PHE A 17 12.36 8.21 35.80
N SER A 18 12.75 9.42 36.25
CA SER A 18 12.28 10.67 35.67
C SER A 18 12.95 10.98 34.32
N ASP A 19 14.16 10.51 34.09
CA ASP A 19 14.92 10.85 32.89
C ASP A 19 14.60 9.95 31.68
N TYR A 20 13.94 8.81 31.93
CA TYR A 20 13.49 7.93 30.81
C TYR A 20 12.17 8.32 30.18
N LEU A 21 11.39 9.18 30.83
CA LEU A 21 10.09 9.62 30.29
C LEU A 21 10.22 10.79 29.31
N PHE A 22 11.37 11.45 29.23
CA PHE A 22 11.60 12.61 28.34
C PHE A 22 12.19 12.26 26.99
N VAL A 23 12.58 11.00 26.75
CA VAL A 23 13.20 10.58 25.48
C VAL A 23 12.15 10.06 24.46
N ILE A 24 10.89 9.85 24.86
CA ILE A 24 9.84 9.33 23.97
C ILE A 24 8.89 10.46 23.48
N GLN A 25 9.05 11.70 23.94
CA GLN A 25 8.31 12.85 23.40
C GLN A 25 9.17 13.59 22.39
N GLY A 26 8.89 13.35 21.09
CA GLY A 26 9.30 14.26 20.03
C GLY A 26 10.34 13.75 19.03
N LEU A 27 10.12 12.60 18.45
CA LEU A 27 10.41 12.46 17.02
C LEU A 27 9.12 12.85 16.31
N ASP A 28 8.95 14.16 16.14
CA ASP A 28 8.05 14.72 15.14
C ASP A 28 8.65 14.31 13.80
N MET A 29 8.28 13.08 13.36
CA MET A 29 8.81 12.47 12.13
C MET A 29 7.99 13.06 10.99
N ASP A 30 8.37 14.28 10.62
CA ASP A 30 7.81 15.01 9.49
C ASP A 30 7.81 14.08 8.24
N THR A 31 6.63 13.59 7.87
CA THR A 31 6.48 12.68 6.73
C THR A 31 6.85 13.40 5.45
N LYS A 32 7.86 12.92 4.75
CA LYS A 32 8.38 13.51 3.51
C LYS A 32 7.88 12.81 2.26
N LEU A 33 7.47 11.55 2.40
CA LEU A 33 7.02 10.73 1.27
C LEU A 33 5.84 9.85 1.69
N MET A 34 4.79 9.87 0.87
CA MET A 34 3.69 8.91 0.91
C MET A 34 3.81 7.94 -0.27
N ILE A 35 3.85 6.65 0.03
CA ILE A 35 3.74 5.58 -0.95
C ILE A 35 2.33 5.01 -0.87
N PHE A 36 1.67 4.83 -1.99
CA PHE A 36 0.34 4.26 -2.08
C PHE A 36 0.34 2.98 -2.92
N ASP A 37 -0.42 1.98 -2.50
CA ASP A 37 -0.92 1.00 -3.47
C ASP A 37 -1.95 1.66 -4.40
N LEU A 38 -2.29 0.99 -5.49
CA LEU A 38 -3.21 1.52 -6.50
C LEU A 38 -4.59 0.88 -6.39
N ASP A 39 -4.67 -0.45 -6.65
CA ASP A 39 -5.93 -1.20 -6.72
C ASP A 39 -6.49 -1.43 -5.30
N GLY A 40 -7.63 -0.87 -4.97
CA GLY A 40 -8.23 -0.94 -3.63
C GLY A 40 -7.76 0.19 -2.67
N THR A 41 -6.79 0.99 -3.07
CA THR A 41 -6.27 2.08 -2.23
C THR A 41 -6.53 3.45 -2.85
N LEU A 42 -5.95 3.76 -4.00
CA LEU A 42 -6.21 5.01 -4.74
C LEU A 42 -7.43 4.89 -5.64
N LEU A 43 -7.62 3.71 -6.25
CA LEU A 43 -8.66 3.45 -7.25
C LEU A 43 -9.47 2.20 -6.90
N ASP A 44 -10.79 2.31 -7.01
CA ASP A 44 -11.66 1.15 -7.13
C ASP A 44 -11.60 0.63 -8.57
N THR A 45 -10.82 -0.42 -8.77
CA THR A 45 -10.54 -1.02 -10.07
C THR A 45 -11.27 -2.33 -10.31
N ILE A 46 -11.97 -2.84 -9.29
CA ILE A 46 -12.52 -4.20 -9.29
C ILE A 46 -13.53 -4.43 -10.43
N GLY A 47 -14.32 -3.40 -10.76
CA GLY A 47 -15.31 -3.49 -11.83
C GLY A 47 -14.69 -3.80 -13.20
N ASP A 48 -13.59 -3.14 -13.56
CA ASP A 48 -12.88 -3.40 -14.82
C ASP A 48 -12.11 -4.72 -14.78
N LEU A 49 -11.49 -5.05 -13.64
CA LEU A 49 -10.79 -6.33 -13.47
C LEU A 49 -11.75 -7.50 -13.64
N ALA A 50 -12.91 -7.46 -12.98
CA ALA A 50 -13.96 -8.48 -13.07
C ALA A 50 -14.51 -8.59 -14.50
N ALA A 51 -14.98 -7.48 -15.08
CA ALA A 51 -15.59 -7.49 -16.42
C ALA A 51 -14.61 -8.00 -17.50
N CYS A 52 -13.34 -7.64 -17.41
CA CYS A 52 -12.33 -8.10 -18.37
C CYS A 52 -11.95 -9.57 -18.16
N CYS A 53 -11.90 -10.04 -16.91
CA CYS A 53 -11.68 -11.44 -16.62
C CYS A 53 -12.85 -12.31 -17.12
N ASP A 54 -14.08 -11.91 -16.81
CA ASP A 54 -15.30 -12.57 -17.29
C ASP A 54 -15.37 -12.62 -18.81
N HIS A 55 -14.98 -11.55 -19.50
CA HIS A 55 -14.91 -11.54 -20.96
C HIS A 55 -14.00 -12.66 -21.49
N VAL A 56 -12.83 -12.82 -20.91
CA VAL A 56 -11.84 -13.82 -21.34
C VAL A 56 -12.26 -15.23 -20.96
N LEU A 57 -12.90 -15.41 -19.80
CA LEU A 57 -13.46 -16.70 -19.36
C LEU A 57 -14.63 -17.11 -20.24
N ALA A 58 -15.58 -16.21 -20.49
CA ALA A 58 -16.75 -16.46 -21.35
C ALA A 58 -16.34 -16.89 -22.77
N ALA A 59 -15.32 -16.25 -23.36
CA ALA A 59 -14.79 -16.61 -24.66
C ALA A 59 -14.25 -18.04 -24.73
N ARG A 60 -13.99 -18.67 -23.57
CA ARG A 60 -13.52 -20.06 -23.42
C ARG A 60 -14.60 -21.01 -22.93
N GLY A 61 -15.84 -20.52 -22.73
CA GLY A 61 -16.93 -21.31 -22.15
C GLY A 61 -16.70 -21.70 -20.69
N LEU A 62 -15.88 -20.92 -19.95
CA LEU A 62 -15.56 -21.14 -18.54
C LEU A 62 -16.54 -20.43 -17.62
N PRO A 63 -16.72 -20.88 -16.37
CA PRO A 63 -17.55 -20.25 -15.37
C PRO A 63 -17.11 -18.78 -15.09
N LEU A 64 -18.10 -17.93 -14.84
CA LEU A 64 -17.91 -16.55 -14.42
C LEU A 64 -17.99 -16.45 -12.90
N HIS A 65 -17.52 -15.32 -12.35
CA HIS A 65 -17.42 -15.12 -10.92
C HIS A 65 -18.22 -13.90 -10.44
N THR A 66 -18.53 -13.89 -9.15
CA THR A 66 -19.17 -12.74 -8.50
C THR A 66 -18.16 -11.64 -8.22
N TYR A 67 -18.68 -10.44 -7.92
CA TYR A 67 -17.86 -9.30 -7.49
C TYR A 67 -17.02 -9.63 -6.24
N GLU A 68 -17.64 -10.29 -5.26
CA GLU A 68 -17.01 -10.67 -3.99
C GLU A 68 -15.87 -11.68 -4.21
N GLU A 69 -16.05 -12.63 -5.13
CA GLU A 69 -14.97 -13.58 -5.48
C GLU A 69 -13.79 -12.84 -6.11
N TYR A 70 -14.05 -11.88 -7.02
CA TYR A 70 -12.97 -11.07 -7.60
C TYR A 70 -12.24 -10.22 -6.57
N CYS A 71 -12.93 -9.66 -5.57
CA CYS A 71 -12.25 -9.01 -4.44
C CYS A 71 -11.24 -9.95 -3.75
N GLY A 72 -11.59 -11.23 -3.60
CA GLY A 72 -10.68 -12.26 -3.06
C GLY A 72 -9.52 -12.62 -4.00
N PHE A 73 -9.68 -12.49 -5.31
CA PHE A 73 -8.68 -12.88 -6.29
C PHE A 73 -7.60 -11.83 -6.51
N VAL A 74 -7.94 -10.54 -6.36
CA VAL A 74 -7.05 -9.38 -6.62
C VAL A 74 -6.02 -9.20 -5.49
N GLY A 75 -4.92 -8.48 -5.76
CA GLY A 75 -3.89 -8.06 -4.80
C GLY A 75 -2.53 -8.73 -5.01
N ASN A 76 -2.48 -9.95 -5.56
CA ASN A 76 -1.23 -10.69 -5.76
C ASN A 76 -0.76 -10.73 -7.22
N GLY A 77 -1.14 -9.72 -8.02
CA GLY A 77 -0.80 -9.60 -9.44
C GLY A 77 -1.68 -10.42 -10.37
N VAL A 78 -1.62 -10.09 -11.66
CA VAL A 78 -2.52 -10.64 -12.68
C VAL A 78 -2.39 -12.17 -12.87
N MET A 79 -1.21 -12.74 -12.62
CA MET A 79 -1.01 -14.18 -12.71
C MET A 79 -1.90 -14.92 -11.69
N ARG A 80 -1.91 -14.44 -10.45
CA ARG A 80 -2.73 -15.03 -9.37
C ARG A 80 -4.23 -14.77 -9.55
N LEU A 81 -4.60 -13.60 -10.07
CA LEU A 81 -5.98 -13.31 -10.43
C LEU A 81 -6.51 -14.35 -11.42
N VAL A 82 -5.79 -14.58 -12.52
CA VAL A 82 -6.17 -15.55 -13.57
C VAL A 82 -6.17 -16.97 -13.04
N GLU A 83 -5.14 -17.36 -12.27
CA GLU A 83 -5.06 -18.70 -11.68
C GLU A 83 -6.25 -19.01 -10.77
N ARG A 84 -6.64 -18.03 -9.91
CA ARG A 84 -7.79 -18.17 -9.00
C ARG A 84 -9.13 -18.21 -9.74
N ALA A 85 -9.24 -17.47 -10.86
CA ALA A 85 -10.45 -17.44 -11.68
C ALA A 85 -10.63 -18.69 -12.55
N LEU A 86 -9.60 -19.48 -12.78
CA LEU A 86 -9.69 -20.74 -13.52
C LEU A 86 -10.20 -21.88 -12.64
N PRO A 87 -10.99 -22.84 -13.19
CA PRO A 87 -11.23 -24.13 -12.56
C PRO A 87 -9.92 -24.85 -12.20
N GLU A 88 -9.90 -25.56 -11.08
CA GLU A 88 -8.67 -26.14 -10.53
C GLU A 88 -7.94 -27.06 -11.54
N GLU A 89 -8.68 -27.86 -12.27
CA GLU A 89 -8.15 -28.78 -13.28
C GLU A 89 -7.50 -28.07 -14.48
N LEU A 90 -7.75 -26.76 -14.67
CA LEU A 90 -7.19 -25.94 -15.75
C LEU A 90 -6.03 -25.05 -15.29
N ARG A 91 -5.62 -25.11 -14.03
CA ARG A 91 -4.55 -24.25 -13.46
C ARG A 91 -3.15 -24.76 -13.85
N THR A 92 -2.96 -25.13 -15.12
CA THR A 92 -1.61 -25.44 -15.62
C THR A 92 -0.84 -24.16 -15.96
N PRO A 93 0.50 -24.16 -15.88
CA PRO A 93 1.31 -23.00 -16.22
C PRO A 93 1.01 -22.44 -17.62
N GLU A 94 0.79 -23.34 -18.59
CA GLU A 94 0.51 -22.98 -19.98
C GLU A 94 -0.86 -22.32 -20.13
N THR A 95 -1.90 -22.87 -19.47
CA THR A 95 -3.26 -22.32 -19.52
C THR A 95 -3.30 -20.96 -18.83
N VAL A 96 -2.71 -20.85 -17.63
CA VAL A 96 -2.64 -19.60 -16.89
C VAL A 96 -1.91 -18.52 -17.71
N ALA A 97 -0.80 -18.86 -18.36
CA ALA A 97 -0.05 -17.92 -19.20
C ALA A 97 -0.86 -17.43 -20.40
N ALA A 98 -1.59 -18.36 -21.09
CA ALA A 98 -2.43 -18.03 -22.24
C ALA A 98 -3.61 -17.12 -21.83
N VAL A 99 -4.34 -17.47 -20.78
CA VAL A 99 -5.48 -16.67 -20.26
C VAL A 99 -5.01 -15.31 -19.78
N ARG A 100 -3.85 -15.24 -19.09
CA ARG A 100 -3.22 -13.99 -18.68
C ARG A 100 -2.90 -13.08 -19.88
N ALA A 101 -2.35 -13.63 -20.95
CA ALA A 101 -2.01 -12.85 -22.14
C ALA A 101 -3.25 -12.18 -22.74
N ASP A 102 -4.34 -12.93 -22.90
CA ASP A 102 -5.61 -12.42 -23.42
C ASP A 102 -6.25 -11.41 -22.45
N PHE A 103 -6.20 -11.69 -21.15
CA PHE A 103 -6.67 -10.74 -20.13
C PHE A 103 -5.91 -9.41 -20.22
N VAL A 104 -4.58 -9.43 -20.24
CA VAL A 104 -3.76 -8.20 -20.27
C VAL A 104 -4.03 -7.41 -21.54
N ALA A 105 -4.15 -8.08 -22.70
CA ALA A 105 -4.48 -7.44 -23.96
C ALA A 105 -5.84 -6.73 -23.90
N TYR A 106 -6.87 -7.44 -23.47
CA TYR A 106 -8.23 -6.89 -23.37
C TYR A 106 -8.35 -5.80 -22.30
N TYR A 107 -7.81 -6.06 -21.09
CA TYR A 107 -7.85 -5.12 -19.98
C TYR A 107 -7.12 -3.81 -20.29
N THR A 108 -6.01 -3.84 -21.00
CA THR A 108 -5.27 -2.63 -21.36
C THR A 108 -6.12 -1.64 -22.18
N GLU A 109 -7.05 -2.14 -22.97
CA GLU A 109 -7.97 -1.30 -23.77
C GLU A 109 -9.23 -0.87 -23.01
N HIS A 110 -9.56 -1.56 -21.90
CA HIS A 110 -10.84 -1.38 -21.18
C HIS A 110 -10.64 -1.03 -19.69
N ILE A 111 -9.48 -0.52 -19.33
CA ILE A 111 -9.01 -0.35 -17.95
C ILE A 111 -9.74 0.75 -17.16
N ASP A 112 -10.52 1.60 -17.81
CA ASP A 112 -11.10 2.83 -17.27
C ASP A 112 -12.62 2.98 -17.45
N ARG A 113 -13.34 1.86 -17.69
CA ARG A 113 -14.80 1.88 -17.87
C ARG A 113 -15.55 2.05 -16.55
N PHE A 114 -15.19 1.25 -15.56
CA PHE A 114 -15.82 1.22 -14.23
C PHE A 114 -14.90 1.75 -13.13
N THR A 115 -13.59 1.77 -13.37
CA THR A 115 -12.60 2.29 -12.43
C THR A 115 -12.90 3.74 -12.04
N ARG A 116 -12.77 4.04 -10.76
CA ARG A 116 -12.94 5.39 -10.19
C ARG A 116 -11.98 5.60 -9.03
N PRO A 117 -11.52 6.83 -8.78
CA PRO A 117 -10.88 7.17 -7.51
C PRO A 117 -11.86 6.95 -6.35
N TYR A 118 -11.37 6.45 -5.23
CA TYR A 118 -12.17 6.47 -4.01
C TYR A 118 -12.49 7.89 -3.59
N GLU A 119 -13.65 8.07 -2.94
CA GLU A 119 -14.09 9.38 -2.44
C GLU A 119 -13.05 9.96 -1.47
N GLY A 120 -12.67 11.23 -1.66
CA GLY A 120 -11.67 11.92 -0.85
C GLY A 120 -10.21 11.70 -1.27
N ILE A 121 -9.89 10.74 -2.16
CA ILE A 121 -8.52 10.52 -2.64
C ILE A 121 -7.97 11.71 -3.44
N PRO A 122 -8.71 12.29 -4.42
CA PRO A 122 -8.20 13.46 -5.14
C PRO A 122 -7.91 14.66 -4.22
N GLU A 123 -8.71 14.83 -3.16
CA GLU A 123 -8.56 15.87 -2.15
C GLU A 123 -7.30 15.61 -1.30
N LEU A 124 -7.15 14.39 -0.81
CA LEU A 124 -5.98 13.95 -0.04
C LEU A 124 -4.68 14.20 -0.82
N LEU A 125 -4.60 13.74 -2.06
CA LEU A 125 -3.39 13.88 -2.87
C LEU A 125 -3.03 15.36 -3.10
N ARG A 126 -4.02 16.23 -3.34
CA ARG A 126 -3.79 17.69 -3.48
C ARG A 126 -3.28 18.31 -2.17
N GLU A 127 -3.86 17.93 -1.04
CA GLU A 127 -3.45 18.43 0.28
C GLU A 127 -2.03 17.97 0.64
N LEU A 128 -1.68 16.71 0.39
CA LEU A 128 -0.33 16.20 0.59
C LEU A 128 0.71 16.99 -0.22
N VAL A 129 0.43 17.24 -1.49
CA VAL A 129 1.32 18.05 -2.35
C VAL A 129 1.45 19.50 -1.81
N GLN A 130 0.35 20.11 -1.34
CA GLN A 130 0.37 21.46 -0.76
C GLN A 130 1.21 21.52 0.53
N ARG A 131 1.22 20.45 1.32
CA ARG A 131 2.08 20.32 2.51
C ARG A 131 3.52 19.95 2.18
N GLY A 132 3.87 19.81 0.91
CA GLY A 132 5.22 19.46 0.48
C GLY A 132 5.56 17.99 0.62
N VAL A 133 4.57 17.11 0.86
CA VAL A 133 4.76 15.67 0.91
C VAL A 133 4.87 15.12 -0.52
N ARG A 134 5.92 14.37 -0.79
CA ARG A 134 6.15 13.70 -2.07
C ARG A 134 5.27 12.46 -2.18
N LEU A 135 4.94 12.07 -3.40
CA LEU A 135 4.01 10.97 -3.65
C LEU A 135 4.67 9.91 -4.53
N ALA A 136 4.40 8.64 -4.23
CA ALA A 136 4.79 7.51 -5.04
C ALA A 136 3.70 6.43 -5.08
N VAL A 137 3.74 5.57 -6.09
CA VAL A 137 2.86 4.41 -6.23
C VAL A 137 3.69 3.13 -6.28
N ALA A 138 3.29 2.12 -5.50
CA ALA A 138 3.86 0.77 -5.49
C ALA A 138 2.76 -0.28 -5.61
N SER A 139 2.60 -0.89 -6.78
CA SER A 139 1.50 -1.81 -7.06
C SER A 139 1.95 -3.15 -7.65
N ASN A 140 1.20 -4.22 -7.32
CA ASN A 140 1.35 -5.53 -7.97
C ASN A 140 0.69 -5.61 -9.36
N LYS A 141 0.00 -4.53 -9.76
CA LYS A 141 -0.51 -4.38 -11.12
C LYS A 141 0.64 -4.23 -12.12
N PHE A 142 0.52 -4.75 -13.34
CA PHE A 142 1.56 -4.61 -14.37
C PHE A 142 1.86 -3.13 -14.70
N GLN A 143 3.11 -2.81 -14.96
CA GLN A 143 3.65 -1.43 -15.06
C GLN A 143 2.83 -0.53 -15.98
N ILE A 144 2.58 -0.96 -17.23
CA ILE A 144 1.86 -0.15 -18.22
C ILE A 144 0.44 0.17 -17.75
N GLY A 145 -0.25 -0.77 -17.09
CA GLY A 145 -1.58 -0.54 -16.51
C GLY A 145 -1.55 0.44 -15.36
N THR A 146 -0.55 0.33 -14.47
CA THR A 146 -0.33 1.25 -13.35
C THR A 146 -0.13 2.69 -13.84
N GLU A 147 0.80 2.90 -14.76
CA GLU A 147 1.09 4.22 -15.33
C GLU A 147 -0.12 4.82 -16.09
N LYS A 148 -0.85 3.97 -16.84
CA LYS A 148 -2.04 4.42 -17.59
C LYS A 148 -3.11 4.93 -16.64
N LEU A 149 -3.44 4.20 -15.57
CA LEU A 149 -4.45 4.60 -14.60
C LEU A 149 -4.05 5.86 -13.84
N VAL A 150 -2.82 5.94 -13.35
CA VAL A 150 -2.32 7.14 -12.66
C VAL A 150 -2.44 8.37 -13.58
N ARG A 151 -2.08 8.25 -14.85
CA ARG A 151 -2.19 9.35 -15.83
C ARG A 151 -3.63 9.75 -16.10
N ILE A 152 -4.57 8.80 -16.18
CA ILE A 152 -5.98 9.07 -16.45
C ILE A 152 -6.63 9.77 -15.27
N TYR A 153 -6.43 9.26 -14.05
CA TYR A 153 -7.20 9.70 -12.88
C TYR A 153 -6.54 10.83 -12.08
N PHE A 154 -5.22 10.98 -12.20
CA PHE A 154 -4.44 11.98 -11.46
C PHE A 154 -3.54 12.83 -12.36
N PRO A 155 -4.06 13.40 -13.49
CA PRO A 155 -3.23 14.08 -14.49
C PRO A 155 -2.55 15.36 -13.97
N SER A 156 -3.06 15.96 -12.90
CA SER A 156 -2.53 17.17 -12.28
C SER A 156 -1.66 16.88 -11.03
N ILE A 157 -1.53 15.62 -10.64
CA ILE A 157 -0.74 15.22 -9.48
C ILE A 157 0.61 14.67 -9.97
N ARG A 158 1.68 15.22 -9.42
CA ARG A 158 3.02 14.69 -9.66
C ARG A 158 3.31 13.57 -8.68
N PHE A 159 3.59 12.38 -9.20
CA PHE A 159 4.20 11.29 -8.47
C PHE A 159 5.69 11.24 -8.83
N ASP A 160 6.54 11.10 -7.82
CA ASP A 160 8.00 11.02 -8.03
C ASP A 160 8.42 9.63 -8.53
N ALA A 161 7.64 8.59 -8.16
CA ALA A 161 7.79 7.24 -8.69
C ALA A 161 6.41 6.60 -8.88
N VAL A 162 6.25 5.85 -9.98
CA VAL A 162 5.04 5.06 -10.27
C VAL A 162 5.50 3.67 -10.70
N PHE A 163 5.51 2.73 -9.75
CA PHE A 163 6.00 1.39 -9.97
C PHE A 163 4.89 0.35 -9.86
N GLY A 164 4.70 -0.38 -10.96
CA GLY A 164 3.93 -1.60 -11.05
C GLY A 164 4.85 -2.81 -11.13
N GLN A 165 4.28 -3.98 -11.42
CA GLN A 165 5.02 -5.21 -11.67
C GLN A 165 5.86 -5.07 -12.95
N ARG A 166 7.14 -5.38 -12.84
CA ARG A 166 8.14 -5.36 -13.91
C ARG A 166 8.91 -6.68 -13.99
N PRO A 167 9.39 -7.08 -15.17
CA PRO A 167 10.22 -8.29 -15.29
C PRO A 167 11.45 -8.20 -14.37
N GLY A 168 11.74 -9.27 -13.65
CA GLY A 168 12.91 -9.37 -12.77
C GLY A 168 12.76 -8.69 -11.41
N VAL A 169 11.66 -7.98 -11.16
CA VAL A 169 11.36 -7.39 -9.85
C VAL A 169 10.32 -8.26 -9.13
N PRO A 170 10.59 -8.72 -7.91
CA PRO A 170 9.62 -9.48 -7.13
C PRO A 170 8.36 -8.67 -6.85
N LEU A 171 7.21 -9.38 -6.75
CA LEU A 171 5.96 -8.78 -6.32
C LEU A 171 5.95 -8.50 -4.80
N LYS A 172 5.17 -7.54 -4.37
CA LYS A 172 4.77 -7.39 -2.96
C LYS A 172 4.23 -8.75 -2.44
N PRO A 173 4.61 -9.20 -1.24
CA PRO A 173 5.19 -8.46 -0.14
C PRO A 173 6.74 -8.37 -0.14
N ASP A 174 7.42 -8.72 -1.23
CA ASP A 174 8.86 -8.41 -1.30
C ASP A 174 9.06 -6.90 -1.26
N PRO A 175 9.98 -6.37 -0.40
CA PRO A 175 10.17 -4.95 -0.22
C PRO A 175 10.89 -4.25 -1.38
N GLN A 176 11.30 -4.95 -2.42
CA GLN A 176 12.16 -4.42 -3.50
C GLN A 176 11.57 -3.17 -4.14
N VAL A 177 10.26 -3.16 -4.43
CA VAL A 177 9.59 -2.00 -5.03
C VAL A 177 9.68 -0.75 -4.15
N VAL A 178 9.55 -0.91 -2.82
CA VAL A 178 9.68 0.21 -1.86
C VAL A 178 11.12 0.68 -1.78
N ARG A 179 12.09 -0.25 -1.73
CA ARG A 179 13.52 0.10 -1.71
C ARG A 179 13.95 0.88 -2.96
N GLU A 180 13.42 0.53 -4.12
CA GLU A 180 13.66 1.29 -5.35
C GLU A 180 13.06 2.70 -5.27
N ILE A 181 11.84 2.84 -4.74
CA ILE A 181 11.22 4.16 -4.52
C ILE A 181 12.07 5.00 -3.56
N LEU A 182 12.53 4.43 -2.45
CA LEU A 182 13.39 5.14 -1.50
C LEU A 182 14.70 5.62 -2.16
N ALA A 183 15.33 4.77 -2.97
CA ALA A 183 16.54 5.11 -3.69
C ALA A 183 16.32 6.22 -4.72
N ASP A 184 15.24 6.13 -5.52
CA ASP A 184 14.91 7.12 -6.56
C ASP A 184 14.49 8.46 -5.97
N THR A 185 13.95 8.44 -4.75
CA THR A 185 13.47 9.64 -4.08
C THR A 185 14.44 10.19 -3.04
N ASP A 186 15.54 9.49 -2.76
CA ASP A 186 16.47 9.85 -1.68
C ASP A 186 15.74 10.08 -0.33
N ALA A 187 14.73 9.24 -0.05
CA ALA A 187 13.90 9.33 1.15
C ALA A 187 14.41 8.38 2.23
N GLU A 188 14.53 8.87 3.45
CA GLU A 188 14.83 8.04 4.62
C GLU A 188 13.56 7.27 5.04
N SER A 189 13.69 5.97 5.31
CA SER A 189 12.54 5.11 5.65
C SER A 189 11.71 5.61 6.82
N GLY A 190 12.34 6.24 7.80
CA GLY A 190 11.67 6.84 8.95
C GLY A 190 10.72 8.00 8.60
N ALA A 191 10.94 8.69 7.49
CA ALA A 191 10.12 9.79 7.01
C ALA A 191 9.09 9.35 5.94
N VAL A 192 8.75 8.06 5.88
CA VAL A 192 7.85 7.47 4.87
C VAL A 192 6.65 6.83 5.53
N LEU A 193 5.46 7.07 4.94
CA LEU A 193 4.25 6.32 5.19
C LEU A 193 3.88 5.52 3.94
N TYR A 194 3.47 4.27 4.12
CA TYR A 194 2.97 3.40 3.07
C TYR A 194 1.50 3.08 3.31
N ALA A 195 0.62 3.50 2.40
CA ALA A 195 -0.81 3.24 2.49
C ALA A 195 -1.23 2.11 1.54
N GLY A 196 -1.99 1.14 2.06
CA GLY A 196 -2.51 0.02 1.30
C GLY A 196 -3.74 -0.62 1.96
N ASP A 197 -4.52 -1.38 1.20
CA ASP A 197 -5.77 -1.98 1.65
C ASP A 197 -5.67 -3.47 2.01
N SER A 198 -4.47 -4.05 1.97
CA SER A 198 -4.29 -5.50 2.17
C SER A 198 -3.14 -5.86 3.10
N GLY A 199 -3.17 -7.09 3.63
CA GLY A 199 -2.06 -7.65 4.39
C GLY A 199 -0.74 -7.69 3.61
N VAL A 200 -0.81 -7.83 2.28
CA VAL A 200 0.37 -7.76 1.40
C VAL A 200 1.06 -6.41 1.51
N ASP A 201 0.31 -5.32 1.63
CA ASP A 201 0.83 -3.96 1.76
C ASP A 201 1.50 -3.76 3.12
N MET A 202 0.84 -4.22 4.17
CA MET A 202 1.36 -4.16 5.55
C MET A 202 2.68 -4.92 5.67
N ASP A 203 2.71 -6.14 5.12
CA ASP A 203 3.93 -6.96 5.07
C ASP A 203 5.05 -6.32 4.26
N THR A 204 4.71 -5.66 3.13
CA THR A 204 5.68 -4.92 2.30
C THR A 204 6.28 -3.75 3.05
N ALA A 205 5.45 -2.93 3.69
CA ALA A 205 5.89 -1.78 4.49
C ALA A 205 6.83 -2.22 5.63
N ARG A 206 6.43 -3.24 6.39
CA ARG A 206 7.23 -3.82 7.47
C ARG A 206 8.56 -4.36 6.95
N ALA A 207 8.57 -5.11 5.84
CA ALA A 207 9.80 -5.66 5.27
C ALA A 207 10.75 -4.59 4.70
N ALA A 208 10.20 -3.44 4.30
CA ALA A 208 10.97 -2.28 3.85
C ALA A 208 11.43 -1.37 5.00
N GLY A 209 10.91 -1.54 6.22
CA GLY A 209 11.22 -0.70 7.38
C GLY A 209 10.57 0.68 7.31
N VAL A 210 9.41 0.79 6.67
CA VAL A 210 8.59 2.02 6.61
C VAL A 210 7.30 1.83 7.39
N ARG A 211 6.71 2.93 7.90
CA ARG A 211 5.43 2.87 8.63
C ARG A 211 4.27 2.59 7.70
N SER A 212 3.35 1.73 8.13
CA SER A 212 2.18 1.30 7.37
C SER A 212 0.90 2.00 7.80
N VAL A 213 0.04 2.29 6.81
CA VAL A 213 -1.33 2.78 7.00
C VAL A 213 -2.28 1.84 6.26
N GLY A 214 -2.99 1.01 6.99
CA GLY A 214 -4.07 0.19 6.45
C GLY A 214 -5.31 1.04 6.17
N VAL A 215 -5.88 0.91 4.99
CA VAL A 215 -7.10 1.62 4.60
C VAL A 215 -8.27 0.65 4.50
N THR A 216 -9.45 1.01 5.04
CA THR A 216 -10.60 0.08 5.16
C THR A 216 -11.63 0.22 4.04
N TRP A 217 -11.46 1.15 3.11
CA TRP A 217 -12.37 1.33 1.96
C TRP A 217 -12.04 0.43 0.76
N GLY A 218 -10.95 -0.36 0.83
CA GLY A 218 -10.49 -1.23 -0.24
C GLY A 218 -11.13 -2.62 -0.23
N PHE A 219 -10.39 -3.63 -0.69
CA PHE A 219 -10.90 -4.98 -0.93
C PHE A 219 -10.79 -5.90 0.30
N ARG A 220 -10.03 -5.53 1.33
CA ARG A 220 -9.80 -6.33 2.53
C ARG A 220 -10.44 -5.68 3.75
N ASP A 221 -10.75 -6.52 4.71
CA ASP A 221 -11.34 -6.05 5.96
C ASP A 221 -10.27 -5.55 6.96
N ARG A 222 -10.74 -4.84 7.96
CA ARG A 222 -9.92 -4.28 9.03
C ARG A 222 -9.15 -5.36 9.81
N ALA A 223 -9.70 -6.56 9.95
CA ALA A 223 -9.08 -7.63 10.70
C ALA A 223 -7.79 -8.10 10.02
N GLU A 224 -7.80 -8.29 8.69
CA GLU A 224 -6.61 -8.63 7.92
C GLU A 224 -5.49 -7.58 8.09
N LEU A 225 -5.84 -6.29 8.08
CA LEU A 225 -4.87 -5.21 8.25
C LEU A 225 -4.16 -5.29 9.61
N TYR A 226 -4.90 -5.53 10.68
CA TYR A 226 -4.33 -5.71 12.01
C TYR A 226 -3.55 -7.01 12.17
N GLU A 227 -4.02 -8.11 11.62
CA GLU A 227 -3.32 -9.41 11.63
C GLU A 227 -1.95 -9.32 10.96
N HIS A 228 -1.82 -8.49 9.91
CA HIS A 228 -0.57 -8.22 9.22
C HIS A 228 0.25 -7.07 9.82
N GLY A 229 -0.21 -6.51 10.95
CA GLY A 229 0.56 -5.56 11.77
C GLY A 229 0.59 -4.15 11.22
N ALA A 230 -0.54 -3.64 10.72
CA ALA A 230 -0.68 -2.22 10.36
C ALA A 230 -0.32 -1.32 11.55
N ASP A 231 0.57 -0.34 11.34
CA ASP A 231 0.90 0.65 12.39
C ASP A 231 -0.29 1.58 12.66
N HIS A 232 -1.02 1.92 11.60
CA HIS A 232 -2.25 2.73 11.65
C HIS A 232 -3.31 2.09 10.78
N VAL A 233 -4.60 2.27 11.13
CA VAL A 233 -5.73 1.88 10.30
C VAL A 233 -6.73 3.03 10.26
N VAL A 234 -7.10 3.47 9.06
CA VAL A 234 -7.97 4.62 8.81
C VAL A 234 -9.19 4.22 7.98
N ASP A 235 -10.32 4.92 8.19
CA ASP A 235 -11.57 4.66 7.49
C ASP A 235 -11.85 5.63 6.35
N ARG A 236 -11.18 6.78 6.35
CA ARG A 236 -11.37 7.82 5.35
C ARG A 236 -10.01 8.41 4.92
N PRO A 237 -9.85 8.77 3.64
CA PRO A 237 -8.59 9.31 3.13
C PRO A 237 -8.07 10.52 3.92
N GLY A 238 -8.96 11.42 4.35
CA GLY A 238 -8.57 12.62 5.11
C GLY A 238 -7.89 12.34 6.45
N GLU A 239 -8.14 11.17 7.07
CA GLU A 239 -7.51 10.79 8.34
C GLU A 239 -6.01 10.53 8.21
N ILE A 240 -5.52 10.25 6.99
CA ILE A 240 -4.07 10.12 6.72
C ILE A 240 -3.33 11.43 7.03
N LEU A 241 -3.99 12.59 6.86
CA LEU A 241 -3.37 13.90 7.12
C LEU A 241 -3.06 14.15 8.61
N GLU A 242 -3.65 13.38 9.50
CA GLU A 242 -3.42 13.44 10.95
C GLU A 242 -2.19 12.61 11.38
N LEU A 243 -1.63 11.82 10.45
CA LEU A 243 -0.49 10.92 10.68
C LEU A 243 0.85 11.51 10.17
N LEU A 244 0.81 12.68 9.53
CA LEU A 244 1.96 13.33 8.89
C LEU A 244 2.94 13.93 9.88
#